data_a4dde006d5df5a3af4d351bf735d732e
#
_entry.id   a4dde006d5df5a3af4d351bf735d732e
#
_cell.length_a   1.000
_cell.length_b   1.000
_cell.length_c   1.000
_cell.angle_alpha   90.00
_cell.angle_beta   90.00
_cell.angle_gamma   90.00
#
_symmetry.space_group_name_H-M   'P 1'
#
loop_
_entity.id
_entity.type
_entity.pdbx_description
1 polymer ?
#
loop_
_entity_poly.entity_id
_entity_poly.type
_entity_poly.pdbx_seq_one_letter_code
_entity_poly.pdbx_strand_id
1 'polypeptide(L)'
;MRSTFSILPYINRNKVKADGTTAVLCRITIDGKSSTMATGIYCRPEDWNSSKGTIRTVRENNRLQEFKKSVELAYEDSLKKQNVVSAEILKNTLARKAVIPTKLLQMGERERERLLARSKEINSTSTYRHSGYYQKYLKDYLTSLGKEDIEFSDITEDFGSSYKAFMKRNKYFSAQQINKCLCWLSKLVYLAVDYEILRANPLEDMEYEKKPAPKHRHISRAELKAILETPMLDPLQELGRRAFLFSTFTGLAYVDIMLLHPHHIGTTADGRRYIRINRKKTNVEAFIPLHPIAEQILDLYNTTDDTKPVFPLPSRDEMWFEIHELGVAIGRKENLSYHQ
;
A
#
# COMPACT_ATOMS: atom_id res chain seq x y z
N MET A 1 -30.41 13.56 -11.97
CA MET A 1 -30.60 12.78 -13.22
C MET A 1 -31.11 11.39 -12.85
N ARG A 2 -32.12 10.86 -13.55
CA ARG A 2 -32.51 9.44 -13.33
C ARG A 2 -31.39 8.52 -13.83
N SER A 3 -30.88 7.68 -12.96
CA SER A 3 -29.92 6.64 -13.31
C SER A 3 -30.51 5.69 -14.33
N THR A 4 -29.76 5.36 -15.39
CA THR A 4 -30.17 4.39 -16.39
C THR A 4 -29.77 3.00 -15.94
N PHE A 5 -30.73 2.08 -15.80
CA PHE A 5 -30.50 0.70 -15.40
C PHE A 5 -31.06 -0.27 -16.45
N SER A 6 -30.24 -1.22 -16.85
CA SER A 6 -30.67 -2.28 -17.78
C SER A 6 -30.01 -3.63 -17.48
N ILE A 7 -30.74 -4.69 -17.73
CA ILE A 7 -30.33 -6.09 -17.54
C ILE A 7 -30.47 -6.80 -18.89
N LEU A 8 -29.35 -7.32 -19.43
CA LEU A 8 -29.32 -8.03 -20.69
C LEU A 8 -28.76 -9.45 -20.50
N PRO A 9 -29.60 -10.48 -20.43
CA PRO A 9 -29.15 -11.85 -20.52
C PRO A 9 -28.68 -12.20 -21.94
N TYR A 10 -27.61 -13.00 -22.04
CA TYR A 10 -27.08 -13.47 -23.30
C TYR A 10 -26.30 -14.78 -23.13
N ILE A 11 -26.05 -15.50 -24.23
CA ILE A 11 -25.18 -16.67 -24.23
C ILE A 11 -23.96 -16.45 -25.12
N ASN A 12 -22.86 -17.14 -24.82
CA ASN A 12 -21.73 -17.23 -25.74
C ASN A 12 -21.77 -18.55 -26.52
N ARG A 13 -22.18 -18.47 -27.76
CA ARG A 13 -22.32 -19.66 -28.66
C ARG A 13 -21.00 -20.36 -28.93
N ASN A 14 -19.86 -19.69 -28.75
CA ASN A 14 -18.53 -20.26 -28.95
C ASN A 14 -18.00 -21.02 -27.73
N LYS A 15 -18.72 -20.96 -26.58
CA LYS A 15 -18.34 -21.63 -25.31
C LYS A 15 -19.39 -22.67 -24.93
N VAL A 16 -19.50 -23.72 -25.73
CA VAL A 16 -20.39 -24.87 -25.48
C VAL A 16 -19.60 -25.93 -24.72
N LYS A 17 -20.18 -26.48 -23.66
CA LYS A 17 -19.62 -27.60 -22.91
C LYS A 17 -19.74 -28.92 -23.66
N ALA A 18 -19.05 -29.96 -23.20
CA ALA A 18 -19.12 -31.30 -23.76
C ALA A 18 -20.55 -31.91 -23.72
N ASP A 19 -21.41 -31.44 -22.79
CA ASP A 19 -22.81 -31.84 -22.68
C ASP A 19 -23.76 -31.08 -23.64
N GLY A 20 -23.22 -30.25 -24.54
CA GLY A 20 -23.99 -29.47 -25.51
C GLY A 20 -24.63 -28.21 -24.92
N THR A 21 -24.38 -27.86 -23.65
CA THR A 21 -24.94 -26.66 -23.01
C THR A 21 -23.95 -25.48 -22.98
N THR A 22 -24.48 -24.27 -22.92
CA THR A 22 -23.72 -23.05 -22.69
C THR A 22 -24.25 -22.27 -21.50
N ALA A 23 -23.38 -21.52 -20.83
CA ALA A 23 -23.77 -20.69 -19.68
C ALA A 23 -24.56 -19.47 -20.16
N VAL A 24 -25.64 -19.17 -19.47
CA VAL A 24 -26.34 -17.89 -19.60
C VAL A 24 -25.65 -16.87 -18.76
N LEU A 25 -25.18 -15.80 -19.38
CA LEU A 25 -24.53 -14.66 -18.76
C LEU A 25 -25.54 -13.50 -18.68
N CYS A 26 -25.34 -12.62 -17.72
CA CYS A 26 -26.15 -11.42 -17.57
C CYS A 26 -25.25 -10.19 -17.56
N ARG A 27 -25.47 -9.26 -18.51
CA ARG A 27 -24.84 -7.94 -18.52
C ARG A 27 -25.74 -6.97 -17.80
N ILE A 28 -25.23 -6.33 -16.77
CA ILE A 28 -25.89 -5.28 -16.00
C ILE A 28 -25.23 -3.96 -16.42
N THR A 29 -26.03 -3.00 -16.86
CA THR A 29 -25.56 -1.68 -17.28
C THR A 29 -26.22 -0.62 -16.40
N ILE A 30 -25.42 0.24 -15.78
CA ILE A 30 -25.85 1.37 -14.96
C ILE A 30 -25.07 2.60 -15.43
N ASP A 31 -25.78 3.66 -15.80
CA ASP A 31 -25.22 4.92 -16.29
C ASP A 31 -24.14 4.74 -17.40
N GLY A 32 -24.42 3.84 -18.34
CA GLY A 32 -23.55 3.54 -19.49
C GLY A 32 -22.37 2.60 -19.18
N LYS A 33 -22.09 2.28 -17.93
CA LYS A 33 -21.07 1.31 -17.55
C LYS A 33 -21.67 -0.08 -17.31
N SER A 34 -21.00 -1.12 -17.79
CA SER A 34 -21.53 -2.47 -17.71
C SER A 34 -20.59 -3.45 -17.01
N SER A 35 -21.18 -4.35 -16.24
CA SER A 35 -20.50 -5.51 -15.65
C SER A 35 -21.23 -6.78 -16.02
N THR A 36 -20.48 -7.87 -16.20
CA THR A 36 -21.04 -9.19 -16.57
C THR A 36 -20.92 -10.15 -15.41
N MET A 37 -21.99 -10.93 -15.18
CA MET A 37 -21.98 -12.00 -14.19
C MET A 37 -22.60 -13.28 -14.75
N ALA A 38 -22.23 -14.43 -14.19
CA ALA A 38 -22.83 -15.70 -14.50
C ALA A 38 -24.15 -15.86 -13.73
N THR A 39 -25.20 -16.34 -14.41
CA THR A 39 -26.51 -16.58 -13.79
C THR A 39 -26.58 -17.93 -13.05
N GLY A 40 -25.64 -18.83 -13.29
CA GLY A 40 -25.68 -20.21 -12.82
C GLY A 40 -26.66 -21.08 -13.62
N ILE A 41 -27.25 -20.57 -14.72
CA ILE A 41 -28.18 -21.25 -15.58
C ILE A 41 -27.48 -21.66 -16.86
N TYR A 42 -27.81 -22.84 -17.37
CA TYR A 42 -27.26 -23.39 -18.61
C TYR A 42 -28.41 -23.75 -19.56
N CYS A 43 -28.24 -23.57 -20.85
CA CYS A 43 -29.19 -23.98 -21.87
C CYS A 43 -28.45 -24.44 -23.13
N ARG A 44 -29.13 -25.16 -24.01
CA ARG A 44 -28.62 -25.42 -25.34
C ARG A 44 -28.69 -24.17 -26.21
N PRO A 45 -27.74 -23.91 -27.11
CA PRO A 45 -27.75 -22.74 -27.98
C PRO A 45 -28.99 -22.59 -28.83
N GLU A 46 -29.61 -23.71 -29.23
CA GLU A 46 -30.87 -23.76 -30.00
C GLU A 46 -32.10 -23.35 -29.18
N ASP A 47 -32.08 -23.53 -27.87
CA ASP A 47 -33.17 -23.14 -26.97
C ASP A 47 -33.13 -21.66 -26.58
N TRP A 48 -32.06 -20.93 -26.98
CA TRP A 48 -31.89 -19.51 -26.65
C TRP A 48 -32.55 -18.59 -27.67
N ASN A 49 -33.47 -17.77 -27.23
CA ASN A 49 -34.07 -16.71 -28.04
C ASN A 49 -33.30 -15.38 -27.78
N SER A 50 -32.43 -15.01 -28.74
CA SER A 50 -31.60 -13.81 -28.63
C SER A 50 -32.39 -12.49 -28.64
N SER A 51 -33.52 -12.44 -29.37
CA SER A 51 -34.35 -11.21 -29.46
C SER A 51 -35.15 -10.94 -28.21
N LYS A 52 -35.60 -11.97 -27.51
CA LYS A 52 -36.37 -11.86 -26.27
C LYS A 52 -35.52 -12.01 -25.00
N GLY A 53 -34.28 -12.51 -25.11
CA GLY A 53 -33.42 -12.82 -23.96
C GLY A 53 -34.05 -13.89 -23.05
N THR A 54 -34.64 -14.96 -23.67
CA THR A 54 -35.39 -16.01 -22.97
C THR A 54 -34.93 -17.40 -23.40
N ILE A 55 -35.22 -18.39 -22.55
CA ILE A 55 -34.92 -19.80 -22.82
C ILE A 55 -36.23 -20.50 -23.17
N ARG A 56 -36.21 -21.40 -24.18
CA ARG A 56 -37.40 -22.16 -24.64
C ARG A 56 -37.92 -23.10 -23.54
N THR A 57 -37.01 -23.68 -22.74
CA THR A 57 -37.33 -24.59 -21.66
C THR A 57 -37.95 -23.80 -20.50
N VAL A 58 -39.17 -24.10 -20.11
CA VAL A 58 -39.96 -23.37 -19.12
C VAL A 58 -39.24 -23.26 -17.75
N ARG A 59 -38.65 -24.37 -17.30
CA ARG A 59 -37.95 -24.42 -16.00
C ARG A 59 -36.76 -23.45 -15.94
N GLU A 60 -35.88 -23.52 -16.93
CA GLU A 60 -34.68 -22.66 -17.00
C GLU A 60 -35.07 -21.20 -17.24
N ASN A 61 -36.14 -20.96 -18.03
CA ASN A 61 -36.64 -19.61 -18.25
C ASN A 61 -37.21 -19.00 -16.97
N ASN A 62 -37.97 -19.75 -16.17
CA ASN A 62 -38.46 -19.27 -14.88
C ASN A 62 -37.32 -18.90 -13.93
N ARG A 63 -36.27 -19.74 -13.83
CA ARG A 63 -35.06 -19.44 -13.07
C ARG A 63 -34.39 -18.16 -13.56
N LEU A 64 -34.37 -17.93 -14.88
CA LEU A 64 -33.80 -16.71 -15.47
C LEU A 64 -34.62 -15.47 -15.09
N GLN A 65 -35.96 -15.57 -15.07
CA GLN A 65 -36.83 -14.46 -14.62
C GLN A 65 -36.67 -14.18 -13.12
N GLU A 66 -36.58 -15.22 -12.30
CA GLU A 66 -36.28 -15.08 -10.85
C GLU A 66 -34.93 -14.40 -10.62
N PHE A 67 -33.90 -14.80 -11.40
CA PHE A 67 -32.60 -14.16 -11.35
C PHE A 67 -32.67 -12.67 -11.73
N LYS A 68 -33.35 -12.31 -12.83
CA LYS A 68 -33.56 -10.90 -13.22
C LYS A 68 -34.24 -10.10 -12.12
N LYS A 69 -35.31 -10.65 -11.55
CA LYS A 69 -36.02 -10.02 -10.44
C LYS A 69 -35.13 -9.83 -9.20
N SER A 70 -34.26 -10.78 -8.90
CA SER A 70 -33.30 -10.65 -7.79
C SER A 70 -32.29 -9.52 -8.03
N VAL A 71 -31.86 -9.33 -9.29
CA VAL A 71 -30.97 -8.21 -9.69
C VAL A 71 -31.69 -6.86 -9.55
N GLU A 72 -32.94 -6.77 -9.96
CA GLU A 72 -33.78 -5.57 -9.84
C GLU A 72 -33.99 -5.18 -8.37
N LEU A 73 -34.35 -6.15 -7.51
CA LEU A 73 -34.52 -5.93 -6.07
C LEU A 73 -33.20 -5.50 -5.40
N ALA A 74 -32.08 -6.13 -5.77
CA ALA A 74 -30.77 -5.75 -5.25
C ALA A 74 -30.36 -4.33 -5.68
N TYR A 75 -30.72 -3.92 -6.89
CA TYR A 75 -30.48 -2.56 -7.39
C TYR A 75 -31.30 -1.54 -6.57
N GLU A 76 -32.60 -1.78 -6.38
CA GLU A 76 -33.46 -0.89 -5.59
C GLU A 76 -33.01 -0.81 -4.13
N ASP A 77 -32.66 -1.93 -3.51
CA ASP A 77 -32.18 -1.97 -2.12
C ASP A 77 -30.83 -1.24 -1.97
N SER A 78 -29.92 -1.41 -2.92
CA SER A 78 -28.63 -0.69 -2.95
C SER A 78 -28.84 0.82 -3.12
N LEU A 79 -29.78 1.23 -3.97
CA LEU A 79 -30.14 2.64 -4.17
C LEU A 79 -30.69 3.28 -2.90
N LYS A 80 -31.54 2.55 -2.15
CA LYS A 80 -32.10 3.02 -0.88
C LYS A 80 -31.05 3.13 0.23
N LYS A 81 -30.06 2.22 0.26
CA LYS A 81 -29.07 2.15 1.33
C LYS A 81 -27.85 3.04 1.09
N GLN A 82 -27.44 3.21 -0.15
CA GLN A 82 -26.13 3.79 -0.50
C GLN A 82 -26.18 5.03 -1.38
N ASN A 83 -27.35 5.46 -1.84
CA ASN A 83 -27.57 6.58 -2.78
C ASN A 83 -26.76 6.52 -4.10
N VAL A 84 -25.80 5.60 -4.21
CA VAL A 84 -24.94 5.39 -5.38
C VAL A 84 -24.86 3.90 -5.68
N VAL A 85 -25.17 3.52 -6.91
CA VAL A 85 -25.06 2.13 -7.37
C VAL A 85 -24.34 2.09 -8.70
N SER A 86 -23.23 1.34 -8.76
CA SER A 86 -22.58 0.98 -10.02
C SER A 86 -22.85 -0.48 -10.39
N ALA A 87 -22.63 -0.82 -11.66
CA ALA A 87 -22.78 -2.20 -12.13
C ALA A 87 -21.83 -3.17 -11.40
N GLU A 88 -20.64 -2.70 -10.99
CA GLU A 88 -19.68 -3.51 -10.24
C GLU A 88 -20.07 -3.68 -8.76
N ILE A 89 -20.59 -2.64 -8.12
CA ILE A 89 -21.14 -2.72 -6.76
C ILE A 89 -22.27 -3.75 -6.73
N LEU A 90 -23.20 -3.65 -7.67
CA LEU A 90 -24.36 -4.56 -7.75
C LEU A 90 -23.95 -6.01 -7.98
N LYS A 91 -22.99 -6.24 -8.90
CA LYS A 91 -22.41 -7.57 -9.13
C LYS A 91 -21.78 -8.16 -7.88
N ASN A 92 -20.99 -7.37 -7.12
CA ASN A 92 -20.34 -7.82 -5.89
C ASN A 92 -21.35 -8.14 -4.79
N THR A 93 -22.42 -7.35 -4.66
CA THR A 93 -23.54 -7.58 -3.74
C THR A 93 -24.26 -8.91 -4.06
N LEU A 94 -24.59 -9.14 -5.33
CA LEU A 94 -25.25 -10.35 -5.78
C LEU A 94 -24.35 -11.61 -5.66
N ALA A 95 -23.05 -11.45 -5.88
CA ALA A 95 -22.07 -12.52 -5.71
C ALA A 95 -21.73 -12.81 -4.23
N ARG A 96 -22.39 -12.14 -3.26
CA ARG A 96 -22.07 -12.18 -1.82
C ARG A 96 -20.60 -11.88 -1.52
N LYS A 97 -19.94 -11.11 -2.38
CA LYS A 97 -18.63 -10.56 -2.09
C LYS A 97 -18.74 -9.40 -1.11
N ALA A 98 -17.64 -9.07 -0.43
CA ALA A 98 -17.61 -7.94 0.50
C ALA A 98 -18.16 -6.67 -0.17
N VAL A 99 -19.15 -6.06 0.47
CA VAL A 99 -19.76 -4.80 -0.01
C VAL A 99 -18.67 -3.73 -0.06
N ILE A 100 -18.59 -3.02 -1.19
CA ILE A 100 -17.65 -1.90 -1.34
C ILE A 100 -18.22 -0.71 -0.56
N PRO A 101 -17.47 -0.14 0.41
CA PRO A 101 -17.95 1.01 1.16
C PRO A 101 -18.14 2.24 0.27
N THR A 102 -19.22 2.98 0.45
CA THR A 102 -19.48 4.26 -0.22
C THR A 102 -19.10 5.47 0.64
N LYS A 103 -18.72 5.23 1.90
CA LYS A 103 -18.29 6.26 2.85
C LYS A 103 -16.78 6.30 3.01
N LEU A 104 -16.27 7.48 3.27
CA LEU A 104 -14.85 7.80 3.30
C LEU A 104 -14.07 7.01 4.36
N LEU A 105 -14.50 7.05 5.62
CA LEU A 105 -13.79 6.34 6.70
C LEU A 105 -13.92 4.83 6.58
N GLN A 106 -15.07 4.32 6.16
CA GLN A 106 -15.27 2.89 5.91
C GLN A 106 -14.34 2.39 4.79
N MET A 107 -14.16 3.16 3.70
CA MET A 107 -13.18 2.86 2.66
C MET A 107 -11.76 2.86 3.21
N GLY A 108 -11.46 3.81 4.10
CA GLY A 108 -10.16 3.88 4.78
C GLY A 108 -9.88 2.63 5.63
N GLU A 109 -10.84 2.12 6.38
CA GLU A 109 -10.67 0.88 7.15
C GLU A 109 -10.46 -0.33 6.23
N ARG A 110 -11.25 -0.46 5.17
CA ARG A 110 -11.05 -1.52 4.16
C ARG A 110 -9.66 -1.48 3.54
N GLU A 111 -9.16 -0.29 3.19
CA GLU A 111 -7.80 -0.15 2.65
C GLU A 111 -6.73 -0.49 3.69
N ARG A 112 -6.97 -0.17 4.97
CA ARG A 112 -6.10 -0.56 6.08
C ARG A 112 -6.06 -2.07 6.29
N GLU A 113 -7.19 -2.77 6.18
CA GLU A 113 -7.23 -4.23 6.20
C GLU A 113 -6.39 -4.83 5.07
N ARG A 114 -6.48 -4.27 3.85
CA ARG A 114 -5.64 -4.67 2.72
C ARG A 114 -4.15 -4.44 3.00
N LEU A 115 -3.80 -3.29 3.59
CA LEU A 115 -2.42 -2.99 3.98
C LEU A 115 -1.93 -3.92 5.10
N LEU A 116 -2.79 -4.33 6.03
CA LEU A 116 -2.46 -5.30 7.07
C LEU A 116 -2.15 -6.68 6.46
N ALA A 117 -2.98 -7.16 5.54
CA ALA A 117 -2.72 -8.41 4.83
C ALA A 117 -1.38 -8.35 4.10
N ARG A 118 -1.15 -7.30 3.31
CA ARG A 118 0.13 -7.09 2.61
C ARG A 118 1.33 -6.99 3.57
N SER A 119 1.15 -6.40 4.74
CA SER A 119 2.24 -6.25 5.71
C SER A 119 2.79 -7.59 6.22
N LYS A 120 1.93 -8.61 6.27
CA LYS A 120 2.32 -9.99 6.62
C LYS A 120 3.10 -10.66 5.50
N GLU A 121 2.69 -10.44 4.24
CA GLU A 121 3.38 -11.00 3.06
C GLU A 121 4.80 -10.44 2.90
N ILE A 122 4.97 -9.13 3.04
CA ILE A 122 6.27 -8.45 2.88
C ILE A 122 7.06 -8.33 4.18
N ASN A 123 6.53 -8.85 5.29
CA ASN A 123 7.11 -8.77 6.63
C ASN A 123 7.54 -7.33 7.01
N SER A 124 6.67 -6.34 6.73
CA SER A 124 6.90 -4.92 7.01
C SER A 124 5.61 -4.19 7.37
N THR A 125 5.48 -3.74 8.61
CA THR A 125 4.26 -3.11 9.15
C THR A 125 4.22 -1.59 9.02
N SER A 126 5.29 -0.94 8.56
CA SER A 126 5.44 0.51 8.58
C SER A 126 4.29 1.25 7.86
N THR A 127 3.97 0.85 6.62
CA THR A 127 2.89 1.47 5.84
C THR A 127 1.53 1.31 6.51
N TYR A 128 1.24 0.12 7.05
CA TYR A 128 0.02 -0.14 7.79
C TYR A 128 -0.08 0.73 9.06
N ARG A 129 0.98 0.82 9.85
CA ARG A 129 1.01 1.67 11.06
C ARG A 129 0.77 3.14 10.73
N HIS A 130 1.45 3.67 9.71
CA HIS A 130 1.26 5.06 9.29
C HIS A 130 -0.15 5.34 8.77
N SER A 131 -0.77 4.41 8.05
CA SER A 131 -2.16 4.57 7.60
C SER A 131 -3.14 4.76 8.77
N GLY A 132 -2.85 4.15 9.92
CA GLY A 132 -3.64 4.35 11.15
C GLY A 132 -3.63 5.79 11.65
N TYR A 133 -2.47 6.46 11.61
CA TYR A 133 -2.37 7.88 11.96
C TYR A 133 -3.14 8.77 10.98
N TYR A 134 -3.00 8.52 9.67
CA TYR A 134 -3.71 9.31 8.66
C TYR A 134 -5.21 9.13 8.75
N GLN A 135 -5.67 7.91 8.98
CA GLN A 135 -7.08 7.59 9.19
C GLN A 135 -7.64 8.28 10.44
N LYS A 136 -6.88 8.26 11.54
CA LYS A 136 -7.24 8.96 12.77
C LYS A 136 -7.41 10.45 12.54
N TYR A 137 -6.45 11.12 11.89
CA TYR A 137 -6.54 12.56 11.65
C TYR A 137 -7.70 12.93 10.72
N LEU A 138 -8.01 12.08 9.76
CA LEU A 138 -9.19 12.26 8.91
C LEU A 138 -10.49 12.13 9.72
N LYS A 139 -10.56 11.16 10.63
CA LYS A 139 -11.67 10.99 11.57
C LYS A 139 -11.80 12.19 12.51
N ASP A 140 -10.70 12.67 13.08
CA ASP A 140 -10.68 13.85 13.96
C ASP A 140 -11.22 15.09 13.24
N TYR A 141 -10.88 15.25 11.96
CA TYR A 141 -11.43 16.32 11.11
C TYR A 141 -12.94 16.19 10.93
N LEU A 142 -13.45 15.02 10.55
CA LEU A 142 -14.89 14.80 10.40
C LEU A 142 -15.64 15.01 11.73
N THR A 143 -15.07 14.57 12.83
CA THR A 143 -15.63 14.81 14.18
C THR A 143 -15.72 16.31 14.46
N SER A 144 -14.72 17.12 14.06
CA SER A 144 -14.76 18.59 14.21
C SER A 144 -15.86 19.25 13.39
N LEU A 145 -16.36 18.56 12.36
CA LEU A 145 -17.53 18.98 11.56
C LEU A 145 -18.86 18.43 12.09
N GLY A 146 -18.85 17.71 13.24
CA GLY A 146 -20.03 17.04 13.79
C GLY A 146 -20.47 15.82 12.97
N LYS A 147 -19.59 15.21 12.17
CA LYS A 147 -19.89 14.06 11.30
C LYS A 147 -19.15 12.82 11.78
N GLU A 148 -19.85 11.67 11.81
CA GLU A 148 -19.21 10.38 12.09
C GLU A 148 -18.46 9.83 10.85
N ASP A 149 -19.03 10.02 9.67
CA ASP A 149 -18.46 9.67 8.36
C ASP A 149 -19.12 10.53 7.27
N ILE A 150 -18.65 10.44 6.03
CA ILE A 150 -19.15 11.23 4.89
C ILE A 150 -19.24 10.34 3.64
N GLU A 151 -20.31 10.51 2.84
CA GLU A 151 -20.41 9.87 1.53
C GLU A 151 -19.38 10.48 0.56
N PHE A 152 -18.85 9.67 -0.36
CA PHE A 152 -17.93 10.19 -1.37
C PHE A 152 -18.56 11.25 -2.28
N SER A 153 -19.88 11.18 -2.50
CA SER A 153 -20.65 12.19 -3.25
C SER A 153 -20.62 13.59 -2.63
N ASP A 154 -20.38 13.68 -1.32
CA ASP A 154 -20.34 14.95 -0.59
C ASP A 154 -18.92 15.54 -0.53
N ILE A 155 -17.92 14.85 -1.07
CA ILE A 155 -16.54 15.34 -1.14
C ILE A 155 -16.42 16.29 -2.34
N THR A 156 -16.13 17.54 -2.04
CA THR A 156 -15.90 18.60 -3.02
C THR A 156 -14.44 19.03 -3.00
N GLU A 157 -14.02 19.86 -3.94
CA GLU A 157 -12.70 20.49 -3.97
C GLU A 157 -12.39 21.22 -2.65
N ASP A 158 -13.37 21.93 -2.09
CA ASP A 158 -13.25 22.66 -0.82
C ASP A 158 -13.01 21.74 0.38
N PHE A 159 -13.45 20.48 0.33
CA PHE A 159 -13.20 19.52 1.41
C PHE A 159 -11.71 19.28 1.64
N GLY A 160 -10.93 19.12 0.56
CA GLY A 160 -9.48 18.93 0.64
C GLY A 160 -8.76 20.16 1.21
N SER A 161 -9.15 21.36 0.77
CA SER A 161 -8.62 22.62 1.25
C SER A 161 -8.95 22.88 2.71
N SER A 162 -10.18 22.59 3.14
CA SER A 162 -10.63 22.71 4.52
C SER A 162 -9.92 21.70 5.44
N TYR A 163 -9.72 20.45 5.00
CA TYR A 163 -8.93 19.47 5.73
C TYR A 163 -7.48 19.91 5.90
N LYS A 164 -6.86 20.43 4.84
CA LYS A 164 -5.51 21.03 4.91
C LYS A 164 -5.46 22.16 5.94
N ALA A 165 -6.43 23.09 5.92
CA ALA A 165 -6.51 24.17 6.89
C ALA A 165 -6.70 23.67 8.33
N PHE A 166 -7.51 22.63 8.55
CA PHE A 166 -7.65 21.98 9.85
C PHE A 166 -6.31 21.43 10.35
N MET A 167 -5.55 20.73 9.52
CA MET A 167 -4.24 20.19 9.87
C MET A 167 -3.23 21.32 10.20
N LYS A 168 -3.25 22.45 9.48
CA LYS A 168 -2.36 23.59 9.71
C LYS A 168 -2.60 24.30 11.04
N ARG A 169 -3.80 24.24 11.60
CA ARG A 169 -4.08 24.82 12.93
C ARG A 169 -3.29 24.11 14.03
N ASN A 170 -2.89 22.87 13.82
CA ASN A 170 -2.02 22.16 14.75
C ASN A 170 -0.56 22.50 14.48
N LYS A 171 0.06 23.28 15.36
CA LYS A 171 1.45 23.76 15.26
C LYS A 171 2.51 22.65 15.20
N TYR A 172 2.15 21.43 15.60
CA TYR A 172 3.08 20.28 15.59
C TYR A 172 3.15 19.54 14.25
N PHE A 173 2.28 19.85 13.30
CA PHE A 173 2.30 19.19 12.00
C PHE A 173 3.26 19.89 11.04
N SER A 174 4.25 19.13 10.57
CA SER A 174 5.12 19.60 9.49
C SER A 174 4.39 19.53 8.13
N ALA A 175 4.84 20.33 7.16
CA ALA A 175 4.34 20.27 5.79
C ALA A 175 4.36 18.83 5.21
N GLN A 176 5.39 18.05 5.57
CA GLN A 176 5.49 16.66 5.14
C GLN A 176 4.39 15.77 5.75
N GLN A 177 4.04 15.97 7.03
CA GLN A 177 2.95 15.23 7.67
C GLN A 177 1.60 15.59 7.09
N ILE A 178 1.33 16.89 6.89
CA ILE A 178 0.12 17.38 6.23
C ILE A 178 -0.02 16.72 4.86
N ASN A 179 1.03 16.77 4.03
CA ASN A 179 1.01 16.18 2.70
C ASN A 179 0.76 14.66 2.73
N LYS A 180 1.28 13.93 3.70
CA LYS A 180 1.00 12.49 3.86
C LYS A 180 -0.48 12.23 4.19
N CYS A 181 -1.10 13.07 5.01
CA CYS A 181 -2.54 12.98 5.30
C CYS A 181 -3.38 13.31 4.06
N LEU A 182 -3.01 14.33 3.29
CA LEU A 182 -3.66 14.66 2.02
C LEU A 182 -3.49 13.54 0.99
N CYS A 183 -2.30 12.91 0.90
CA CYS A 183 -2.09 11.73 0.06
C CYS A 183 -2.98 10.55 0.46
N TRP A 184 -3.23 10.36 1.76
CA TRP A 184 -4.16 9.33 2.22
C TRP A 184 -5.58 9.62 1.79
N LEU A 185 -6.07 10.84 1.97
CA LEU A 185 -7.38 11.29 1.49
C LEU A 185 -7.52 11.09 -0.01
N SER A 186 -6.56 11.60 -0.79
CA SER A 186 -6.53 11.46 -2.26
C SER A 186 -6.57 9.99 -2.69
N LYS A 187 -5.81 9.12 -2.01
CA LYS A 187 -5.83 7.68 -2.27
C LYS A 187 -7.22 7.06 -2.08
N LEU A 188 -7.94 7.43 -1.02
CA LEU A 188 -9.29 6.91 -0.77
C LEU A 188 -10.27 7.39 -1.83
N VAL A 189 -10.14 8.64 -2.28
CA VAL A 189 -10.96 9.20 -3.37
C VAL A 189 -10.65 8.50 -4.70
N TYR A 190 -9.38 8.23 -5.03
CA TYR A 190 -9.04 7.42 -6.21
C TYR A 190 -9.61 6.01 -6.14
N LEU A 191 -9.60 5.36 -4.97
CA LEU A 191 -10.27 4.07 -4.80
C LEU A 191 -11.78 4.17 -5.08
N ALA A 192 -12.43 5.27 -4.67
CA ALA A 192 -13.83 5.49 -4.98
C ALA A 192 -14.08 5.67 -6.49
N VAL A 193 -13.14 6.28 -7.21
CA VAL A 193 -13.18 6.35 -8.68
C VAL A 193 -12.96 4.97 -9.31
N ASP A 194 -11.96 4.23 -8.85
CA ASP A 194 -11.66 2.87 -9.33
C ASP A 194 -12.83 1.89 -9.12
N TYR A 195 -13.59 2.07 -8.03
CA TYR A 195 -14.80 1.30 -7.74
C TYR A 195 -16.07 1.90 -8.35
N GLU A 196 -15.95 2.91 -9.19
CA GLU A 196 -17.07 3.58 -9.87
C GLU A 196 -18.11 4.23 -8.94
N ILE A 197 -17.72 4.55 -7.70
CA ILE A 197 -18.53 5.33 -6.76
C ILE A 197 -18.54 6.80 -7.18
N LEU A 198 -17.40 7.29 -7.67
CA LEU A 198 -17.23 8.62 -8.26
C LEU A 198 -16.90 8.50 -9.75
N ARG A 199 -17.34 9.47 -10.53
CA ARG A 199 -17.01 9.56 -11.98
C ARG A 199 -15.61 10.13 -12.23
N ALA A 200 -15.19 11.05 -11.37
CA ALA A 200 -13.88 11.70 -11.43
C ALA A 200 -13.45 12.05 -10.00
N ASN A 201 -12.16 12.33 -9.83
CA ASN A 201 -11.61 12.74 -8.54
C ASN A 201 -11.88 14.23 -8.31
N PRO A 202 -12.73 14.65 -7.34
CA PRO A 202 -12.98 16.05 -7.04
C PRO A 202 -11.78 16.76 -6.39
N LEU A 203 -10.74 15.99 -5.98
CA LEU A 203 -9.53 16.50 -5.34
C LEU A 203 -8.31 16.49 -6.28
N GLU A 204 -8.51 16.38 -7.61
CA GLU A 204 -7.41 16.24 -8.56
C GLU A 204 -6.47 17.45 -8.52
N ASP A 205 -7.02 18.65 -8.43
CA ASP A 205 -6.29 19.92 -8.38
C ASP A 205 -5.94 20.38 -6.95
N MET A 206 -6.09 19.49 -5.95
CA MET A 206 -5.81 19.81 -4.55
C MET A 206 -4.34 20.19 -4.34
N GLU A 207 -4.09 21.40 -3.89
CA GLU A 207 -2.75 21.89 -3.60
C GLU A 207 -2.16 21.29 -2.32
N TYR A 208 -0.95 20.75 -2.43
CA TYR A 208 -0.15 20.27 -1.29
C TYR A 208 0.64 21.41 -0.64
N GLU A 209 1.05 21.22 0.61
CA GLU A 209 1.95 22.16 1.29
C GLU A 209 3.33 22.15 0.63
N LYS A 210 3.91 23.35 0.50
CA LYS A 210 5.28 23.51 -0.02
C LYS A 210 6.26 22.83 0.95
N LYS A 211 6.98 21.86 0.45
CA LYS A 211 8.01 21.19 1.24
C LYS A 211 9.17 22.14 1.48
N PRO A 212 9.77 22.15 2.68
CA PRO A 212 11.03 22.84 2.89
C PRO A 212 12.10 22.26 1.96
N ALA A 213 13.08 23.07 1.61
CA ALA A 213 14.22 22.62 0.82
C ALA A 213 14.84 21.35 1.47
N PRO A 214 15.18 20.32 0.68
CA PRO A 214 15.79 19.12 1.22
C PRO A 214 17.10 19.49 1.91
N LYS A 215 17.24 19.10 3.17
CA LYS A 215 18.52 19.20 3.86
C LYS A 215 19.43 18.12 3.27
N HIS A 216 20.44 18.54 2.55
CA HIS A 216 21.49 17.63 2.07
C HIS A 216 22.34 17.20 3.27
N ARG A 217 21.99 16.06 3.83
CA ARG A 217 22.79 15.43 4.88
C ARG A 217 23.85 14.58 4.20
N HIS A 218 25.08 14.89 4.35
CA HIS A 218 26.20 14.10 3.86
C HIS A 218 27.33 14.13 4.91
N ILE A 219 28.24 13.20 4.79
CA ILE A 219 29.48 13.17 5.57
C ILE A 219 30.58 13.68 4.67
N SER A 220 31.26 14.72 5.11
CA SER A 220 32.46 15.22 4.45
C SER A 220 33.62 14.23 4.60
N ARG A 221 34.63 14.34 3.73
CA ARG A 221 35.85 13.54 3.85
C ARG A 221 36.58 13.74 5.18
N ALA A 222 36.55 14.97 5.71
CA ALA A 222 37.13 15.29 7.00
C ALA A 222 36.40 14.62 8.16
N GLU A 223 35.05 14.63 8.15
CA GLU A 223 34.23 13.94 9.15
C GLU A 223 34.41 12.41 9.05
N LEU A 224 34.44 11.84 7.84
CA LEU A 224 34.71 10.41 7.66
C LEU A 224 36.06 10.02 8.22
N LYS A 225 37.09 10.82 7.95
CA LYS A 225 38.42 10.63 8.54
C LYS A 225 38.38 10.70 10.06
N ALA A 226 37.71 11.70 10.63
CA ALA A 226 37.51 11.83 12.09
C ALA A 226 36.82 10.59 12.68
N ILE A 227 35.76 10.06 12.03
CA ILE A 227 35.07 8.83 12.47
C ILE A 227 36.04 7.63 12.44
N LEU A 228 36.89 7.51 11.44
CA LEU A 228 37.90 6.44 11.32
C LEU A 228 38.95 6.52 12.43
N GLU A 229 39.35 7.73 12.81
CA GLU A 229 40.48 7.98 13.73
C GLU A 229 40.02 8.15 15.19
N THR A 230 38.70 8.17 15.49
CA THR A 230 38.16 8.35 16.82
C THR A 230 37.51 7.06 17.33
N PRO A 231 38.26 6.11 17.92
CA PRO A 231 37.68 4.94 18.56
C PRO A 231 36.85 5.34 19.77
N MET A 232 35.74 4.61 19.98
CA MET A 232 34.86 4.85 21.12
C MET A 232 35.29 3.94 22.30
N LEU A 233 35.23 4.47 23.52
CA LEU A 233 35.59 3.71 24.71
C LEU A 233 34.51 2.71 25.14
N ASP A 234 33.25 3.09 24.97
CA ASP A 234 32.13 2.19 25.25
C ASP A 234 31.99 1.14 24.13
N PRO A 235 31.89 -0.17 24.50
CA PRO A 235 31.80 -1.24 23.50
C PRO A 235 30.60 -1.12 22.54
N LEU A 236 29.45 -0.62 23.01
CA LEU A 236 28.27 -0.44 22.18
C LEU A 236 28.42 0.73 21.22
N GLN A 237 29.03 1.81 21.67
CA GLN A 237 29.38 2.96 20.83
C GLN A 237 30.41 2.57 19.76
N GLU A 238 31.41 1.78 20.12
CA GLU A 238 32.41 1.28 19.16
C GLU A 238 31.78 0.33 18.13
N LEU A 239 30.86 -0.54 18.55
CA LEU A 239 30.06 -1.36 17.64
C LEU A 239 29.24 -0.48 16.70
N GLY A 240 28.61 0.58 17.21
CA GLY A 240 27.88 1.58 16.43
C GLY A 240 28.75 2.26 15.39
N ARG A 241 29.94 2.73 15.78
CA ARG A 241 30.94 3.36 14.90
C ARG A 241 31.35 2.40 13.75
N ARG A 242 31.68 1.16 14.09
CA ARG A 242 32.09 0.15 13.10
C ARG A 242 30.96 -0.20 12.14
N ALA A 243 29.75 -0.39 12.65
CA ALA A 243 28.58 -0.66 11.80
C ALA A 243 28.23 0.55 10.91
N PHE A 244 28.42 1.78 11.40
CA PHE A 244 28.25 2.99 10.62
C PHE A 244 29.29 3.10 9.48
N LEU A 245 30.56 2.84 9.76
CA LEU A 245 31.62 2.78 8.73
C LEU A 245 31.34 1.67 7.72
N PHE A 246 30.95 0.49 8.19
CA PHE A 246 30.59 -0.63 7.33
C PHE A 246 29.41 -0.27 6.41
N SER A 247 28.38 0.38 6.95
CA SER A 247 27.27 0.94 6.15
C SER A 247 27.76 1.92 5.09
N THR A 248 28.67 2.80 5.47
CA THR A 248 29.22 3.84 4.57
C THR A 248 29.99 3.23 3.38
N PHE A 249 30.78 2.19 3.62
CA PHE A 249 31.60 1.56 2.58
C PHE A 249 30.88 0.47 1.77
N THR A 250 29.72 -0.03 2.25
CA THR A 250 28.94 -1.06 1.56
C THR A 250 27.62 -0.53 0.97
N GLY A 251 27.14 0.63 1.43
CA GLY A 251 25.81 1.14 1.10
C GLY A 251 24.66 0.28 1.63
N LEU A 252 24.91 -0.64 2.57
CA LEU A 252 23.89 -1.41 3.25
C LEU A 252 23.15 -0.54 4.28
N ALA A 253 21.82 -0.65 4.32
CA ALA A 253 21.04 -0.02 5.38
C ALA A 253 21.24 -0.75 6.71
N TYR A 254 21.00 -0.06 7.84
CA TYR A 254 21.12 -0.65 9.18
C TYR A 254 20.42 -2.01 9.31
N VAL A 255 19.19 -2.11 8.80
CA VAL A 255 18.40 -3.34 8.86
C VAL A 255 19.04 -4.49 8.05
N ASP A 256 19.72 -4.18 6.95
CA ASP A 256 20.39 -5.19 6.13
C ASP A 256 21.69 -5.66 6.83
N ILE A 257 22.39 -4.76 7.54
CA ILE A 257 23.56 -5.12 8.35
C ILE A 257 23.17 -5.99 9.56
N MET A 258 22.05 -5.69 10.24
CA MET A 258 21.52 -6.53 11.31
C MET A 258 21.17 -7.96 10.86
N LEU A 259 20.82 -8.12 9.59
CA LEU A 259 20.44 -9.41 8.99
C LEU A 259 21.57 -10.03 8.18
N LEU A 260 22.80 -9.48 8.25
CA LEU A 260 23.94 -10.01 7.57
C LEU A 260 24.46 -11.26 8.31
N HIS A 261 24.49 -12.39 7.63
CA HIS A 261 25.01 -13.67 8.14
C HIS A 261 26.23 -14.09 7.32
N PRO A 262 27.08 -14.99 7.83
CA PRO A 262 28.26 -15.51 7.14
C PRO A 262 27.97 -16.04 5.73
N HIS A 263 26.85 -16.72 5.49
CA HIS A 263 26.47 -17.25 4.17
C HIS A 263 26.21 -16.17 3.10
N HIS A 264 26.04 -14.91 3.49
CA HIS A 264 25.93 -13.81 2.55
C HIS A 264 27.30 -13.34 2.03
N ILE A 265 28.40 -13.80 2.65
CA ILE A 265 29.76 -13.40 2.31
C ILE A 265 30.37 -14.46 1.38
N GLY A 266 30.83 -14.02 0.23
CA GLY A 266 31.49 -14.89 -0.73
C GLY A 266 32.87 -14.35 -1.15
N THR A 267 33.58 -15.16 -1.90
CA THR A 267 34.87 -14.80 -2.51
C THR A 267 34.81 -15.10 -4.00
N THR A 268 35.23 -14.17 -4.82
CA THR A 268 35.33 -14.33 -6.27
C THR A 268 36.54 -15.20 -6.64
N ALA A 269 36.63 -15.66 -7.88
CA ALA A 269 37.71 -16.48 -8.34
C ALA A 269 39.10 -15.79 -8.27
N ASP A 270 39.11 -14.46 -8.30
CA ASP A 270 40.34 -13.62 -8.14
C ASP A 270 40.62 -13.24 -6.67
N GLY A 271 39.92 -13.86 -5.72
CA GLY A 271 40.18 -13.70 -4.29
C GLY A 271 39.51 -12.49 -3.63
N ARG A 272 38.68 -11.72 -4.33
CA ARG A 272 38.00 -10.55 -3.76
C ARG A 272 36.74 -10.98 -2.98
N ARG A 273 36.60 -10.45 -1.79
CA ARG A 273 35.39 -10.70 -0.98
C ARG A 273 34.22 -9.82 -1.45
N TYR A 274 33.02 -10.36 -1.34
CA TYR A 274 31.78 -9.66 -1.66
C TYR A 274 30.67 -10.05 -0.69
N ILE A 275 29.61 -9.21 -0.64
CA ILE A 275 28.35 -9.53 0.01
C ILE A 275 27.29 -9.73 -1.08
N ARG A 276 26.49 -10.78 -0.93
CA ARG A 276 25.33 -11.07 -1.76
C ARG A 276 24.12 -11.25 -0.85
N ILE A 277 23.23 -10.27 -0.81
CA ILE A 277 22.09 -10.23 0.11
C ILE A 277 20.85 -9.66 -0.56
N ASN A 278 19.68 -10.22 -0.24
CA ASN A 278 18.41 -9.60 -0.60
C ASN A 278 18.06 -8.47 0.37
N ARG A 279 17.94 -7.26 -0.14
CA ARG A 279 17.59 -6.08 0.66
C ARG A 279 16.25 -6.26 1.37
N LYS A 280 16.22 -6.11 2.70
CA LYS A 280 15.01 -6.31 3.51
C LYS A 280 13.80 -5.49 3.05
N LYS A 281 14.02 -4.26 2.60
CA LYS A 281 12.94 -3.35 2.21
C LYS A 281 12.31 -3.69 0.87
N THR A 282 13.09 -4.16 -0.10
CA THR A 282 12.67 -4.29 -1.51
C THR A 282 12.70 -5.72 -2.00
N ASN A 283 13.32 -6.63 -1.26
CA ASN A 283 13.65 -8.00 -1.64
C ASN A 283 14.45 -8.09 -2.97
N VAL A 284 15.18 -7.03 -3.30
CA VAL A 284 16.07 -6.99 -4.45
C VAL A 284 17.44 -7.45 -4.01
N GLU A 285 18.04 -8.37 -4.79
CA GLU A 285 19.40 -8.84 -4.56
C GLU A 285 20.40 -7.68 -4.77
N ALA A 286 21.32 -7.54 -3.84
CA ALA A 286 22.46 -6.64 -3.90
C ALA A 286 23.74 -7.46 -3.91
N PHE A 287 24.61 -7.21 -4.90
CA PHE A 287 25.97 -7.74 -4.98
C PHE A 287 26.93 -6.58 -4.72
N ILE A 288 27.73 -6.69 -3.65
CA ILE A 288 28.55 -5.59 -3.14
C ILE A 288 29.97 -6.09 -2.96
N PRO A 289 30.91 -5.73 -3.88
CA PRO A 289 32.32 -5.96 -3.64
C PRO A 289 32.79 -5.20 -2.41
N LEU A 290 33.55 -5.85 -1.54
CA LEU A 290 33.99 -5.23 -0.29
C LEU A 290 35.18 -4.27 -0.53
N HIS A 291 35.06 -3.09 0.09
CA HIS A 291 36.17 -2.15 0.22
C HIS A 291 37.11 -2.66 1.33
N PRO A 292 38.44 -2.46 1.23
CA PRO A 292 39.40 -2.94 2.25
C PRO A 292 39.05 -2.56 3.70
N ILE A 293 38.53 -1.37 3.93
CA ILE A 293 38.07 -0.92 5.27
C ILE A 293 36.86 -1.77 5.74
N ALA A 294 35.95 -2.10 4.84
CA ALA A 294 34.80 -2.95 5.18
C ALA A 294 35.24 -4.39 5.48
N GLU A 295 36.25 -4.91 4.77
CA GLU A 295 36.85 -6.22 5.06
C GLU A 295 37.53 -6.24 6.43
N GLN A 296 38.32 -5.24 6.76
CA GLN A 296 38.98 -5.13 8.08
C GLN A 296 37.95 -5.08 9.21
N ILE A 297 36.84 -4.36 9.02
CA ILE A 297 35.75 -4.33 10.01
C ILE A 297 35.07 -5.70 10.10
N LEU A 298 34.80 -6.35 8.98
CA LEU A 298 34.17 -7.65 8.92
C LEU A 298 34.95 -8.73 9.67
N ASP A 299 36.29 -8.70 9.56
CA ASP A 299 37.20 -9.64 10.20
C ASP A 299 37.24 -9.55 11.75
N LEU A 300 36.68 -8.48 12.31
CA LEU A 300 36.54 -8.32 13.76
C LEU A 300 35.31 -9.05 14.33
N TYR A 301 34.45 -9.58 13.46
CA TYR A 301 33.14 -10.12 13.85
C TYR A 301 32.97 -11.57 13.35
N ASN A 302 31.74 -12.10 13.58
CA ASN A 302 31.42 -13.47 13.19
C ASN A 302 31.33 -13.63 11.66
N THR A 303 32.23 -14.41 11.09
CA THR A 303 32.25 -14.76 9.66
C THR A 303 32.11 -16.24 9.37
N THR A 304 31.90 -17.08 10.41
CA THR A 304 31.93 -18.54 10.31
C THR A 304 30.71 -19.25 10.87
N ASP A 305 30.13 -18.75 11.98
CA ASP A 305 28.95 -19.33 12.60
C ASP A 305 27.66 -18.74 11.99
N ASP A 306 27.07 -19.48 11.06
CA ASP A 306 25.89 -19.06 10.31
C ASP A 306 24.59 -19.03 11.13
N THR A 307 24.62 -19.56 12.36
CA THR A 307 23.49 -19.49 13.28
C THR A 307 23.30 -18.10 13.88
N LYS A 308 24.32 -17.22 13.77
CA LYS A 308 24.33 -15.86 14.31
C LYS A 308 24.61 -14.83 13.21
N PRO A 309 24.08 -13.61 13.34
CA PRO A 309 24.46 -12.53 12.44
C PRO A 309 25.95 -12.20 12.61
N VAL A 310 26.51 -11.58 11.58
CA VAL A 310 27.89 -11.08 11.58
C VAL A 310 28.09 -10.05 12.69
N PHE A 311 27.22 -9.07 12.77
CA PHE A 311 27.27 -8.01 13.77
C PHE A 311 26.22 -8.23 14.87
N PRO A 312 26.58 -8.22 16.16
CA PRO A 312 25.64 -8.34 17.28
C PRO A 312 24.94 -7.01 17.56
N LEU A 313 24.26 -6.45 16.56
CA LEU A 313 23.63 -5.13 16.65
C LEU A 313 22.35 -5.19 17.46
N PRO A 314 22.11 -4.23 18.36
CA PRO A 314 20.86 -4.07 19.07
C PRO A 314 19.74 -3.54 18.17
N SER A 315 18.59 -3.17 18.74
CA SER A 315 17.53 -2.54 18.00
C SER A 315 17.97 -1.20 17.40
N ARG A 316 17.30 -0.78 16.32
CA ARG A 316 17.58 0.51 15.66
C ARG A 316 17.44 1.70 16.62
N ASP A 317 16.49 1.65 17.56
CA ASP A 317 16.20 2.76 18.45
C ASP A 317 17.30 2.89 19.52
N GLU A 318 17.85 1.78 20.02
CA GLU A 318 19.03 1.78 20.92
C GLU A 318 20.26 2.31 20.17
N MET A 319 20.56 1.81 18.98
CA MET A 319 21.72 2.24 18.21
C MET A 319 21.65 3.71 17.76
N TRP A 320 20.45 4.31 17.73
CA TRP A 320 20.31 5.72 17.38
C TRP A 320 21.06 6.66 18.35
N PHE A 321 21.03 6.35 19.63
CA PHE A 321 21.78 7.12 20.64
C PHE A 321 23.28 7.01 20.41
N GLU A 322 23.78 5.80 20.15
CA GLU A 322 25.21 5.55 19.97
C GLU A 322 25.79 6.25 18.73
N ILE A 323 25.01 6.32 17.66
CA ILE A 323 25.38 7.10 16.47
C ILE A 323 25.33 8.61 16.71
N HIS A 324 24.42 9.05 17.57
CA HIS A 324 24.39 10.45 17.98
C HIS A 324 25.66 10.84 18.76
N GLU A 325 26.05 10.02 19.74
CA GLU A 325 27.27 10.21 20.54
C GLU A 325 28.54 10.19 19.68
N LEU A 326 28.59 9.33 18.65
CA LEU A 326 29.65 9.35 17.67
C LEU A 326 29.74 10.71 16.95
N GLY A 327 28.59 11.29 16.58
CA GLY A 327 28.53 12.64 16.00
C GLY A 327 29.08 13.71 16.94
N VAL A 328 28.75 13.63 18.22
CA VAL A 328 29.28 14.53 19.27
C VAL A 328 30.79 14.37 19.43
N ALA A 329 31.28 13.14 19.48
CA ALA A 329 32.73 12.83 19.65
C ALA A 329 33.60 13.42 18.55
N ILE A 330 33.10 13.51 17.30
CA ILE A 330 33.82 14.15 16.20
C ILE A 330 33.55 15.67 16.08
N GLY A 331 32.85 16.27 17.03
CA GLY A 331 32.55 17.71 17.05
C GLY A 331 31.50 18.16 16.03
N ARG A 332 30.63 17.26 15.57
CA ARG A 332 29.61 17.59 14.58
C ARG A 332 28.47 18.38 15.23
N LYS A 333 28.05 19.48 14.58
CA LYS A 333 26.91 20.31 15.05
C LYS A 333 25.55 19.68 14.75
N GLU A 334 25.44 18.86 13.71
CA GLU A 334 24.19 18.20 13.30
C GLU A 334 24.22 16.73 13.72
N ASN A 335 23.03 16.21 14.05
CA ASN A 335 22.90 14.80 14.44
C ASN A 335 23.38 13.87 13.32
N LEU A 336 24.28 12.97 13.65
CA LEU A 336 24.69 11.87 12.78
C LEU A 336 23.57 10.82 12.74
N SER A 337 23.32 10.22 11.59
CA SER A 337 22.38 9.11 11.43
C SER A 337 22.82 8.18 10.31
N TYR A 338 22.32 6.95 10.29
CA TYR A 338 22.62 5.98 9.20
C TYR A 338 22.11 6.39 7.81
N HIS A 339 21.38 7.48 7.66
CA HIS A 339 20.81 7.96 6.39
C HIS A 339 21.49 9.26 5.93
N GLN A 340 22.80 9.28 5.96
CA GLN A 340 23.60 10.44 5.52
C GLN A 340 24.41 10.11 4.30
#